data_d117d2e625e2d24edf9ecc02ef89e743
#
_entry.id   d117d2e625e2d24edf9ecc02ef89e743
#
_cell.length_a   1.000
_cell.length_b   1.000
_cell.length_c   1.000
_cell.angle_alpha   90.00
_cell.angle_beta   90.00
_cell.angle_gamma   90.00
#
_symmetry.space_group_name_H-M   'P 1'
#
loop_
_entity.id
_entity.type
_entity.pdbx_description
1 polymer ?
#
loop_
_entity_poly.entity_id
_entity_poly.type
_entity_poly.pdbx_seq_one_letter_code
_entity_poly.pdbx_strand_id
1 'polypeptide(L)'
;MIKASTKTFLIFILFSCTPVLSMICDNRYFPFFPVIHTRIEGKQSWFSFNPFFMTSDSAYDWNESEVQIPALWREYNQKKLAIALDLVGLPNPYPAPFRRANPIWNIEQKIHSQGVGLTFEKRLFSPLSLGFSWLFMHVNSRQLFCLESVKDIQLPGHLEELEDARLAMHRSLGLCEAYSSRGGMGDFDCYLRIGDIWDYPYRLRRLDAGVTLGLILPAGKKRDVYSPTTVPFGGDGHWGAYVRADAELELKEDLKTGFIARLGKRFQKTRCMRLPVAGEHPMFGALVTPVSVCPGISAMFTAYGSVENLRAGLGLRVGLNLSLQERPDWFDLRSCAEKEKLPVVFSDKDCCIEDQGTSDFHRIADLDGWKSDYLFVNVFYDFGKTAPDRGYKPIITFSWDIPYLFWASENNVRTHRISLGIEVNF
;
A
#
# COMPACT_ATOMS: atom_id res chain seq x y z
N MET A 1 6.86 -54.76 1.84
CA MET A 1 7.61 -53.71 1.08
C MET A 1 6.74 -52.52 0.79
N ILE A 2 6.18 -51.81 1.77
CA ILE A 2 5.47 -50.54 1.57
C ILE A 2 5.63 -49.72 2.85
N LYS A 3 6.80 -49.17 3.11
CA LYS A 3 7.05 -48.20 4.20
C LYS A 3 8.00 -47.04 3.83
N ALA A 4 8.41 -46.95 2.55
CA ALA A 4 9.31 -45.88 2.09
C ALA A 4 8.59 -44.69 1.42
N SER A 5 7.28 -44.80 1.15
CA SER A 5 6.53 -43.85 0.32
C SER A 5 6.08 -42.57 1.06
N THR A 6 5.80 -42.64 2.36
CA THR A 6 5.16 -41.52 3.07
C THR A 6 6.16 -40.41 3.44
N LYS A 7 7.39 -40.74 3.76
CA LYS A 7 8.41 -39.73 4.08
C LYS A 7 8.93 -39.01 2.82
N THR A 8 9.06 -39.72 1.72
CA THR A 8 9.44 -39.14 0.43
C THR A 8 8.33 -38.26 -0.14
N PHE A 9 7.06 -38.60 0.10
CA PHE A 9 5.92 -37.78 -0.29
C PHE A 9 5.82 -36.49 0.53
N LEU A 10 6.13 -36.53 1.83
CA LEU A 10 6.15 -35.33 2.67
C LEU A 10 7.31 -34.40 2.33
N ILE A 11 8.49 -34.93 1.96
CA ILE A 11 9.64 -34.14 1.49
C ILE A 11 9.37 -33.57 0.11
N PHE A 12 8.69 -34.30 -0.78
CA PHE A 12 8.29 -33.79 -2.10
C PHE A 12 7.22 -32.68 -2.01
N ILE A 13 6.30 -32.75 -1.03
CA ILE A 13 5.35 -31.67 -0.73
C ILE A 13 6.08 -30.44 -0.18
N LEU A 14 7.13 -30.60 0.61
CA LEU A 14 7.94 -29.48 1.15
C LEU A 14 8.87 -28.85 0.09
N PHE A 15 9.31 -29.58 -0.93
CA PHE A 15 10.17 -29.07 -2.00
C PHE A 15 9.42 -28.66 -3.27
N SER A 16 8.20 -29.16 -3.50
CA SER A 16 7.35 -28.70 -4.61
C SER A 16 6.51 -27.47 -4.28
N CYS A 17 6.55 -26.99 -3.05
CA CYS A 17 6.03 -25.66 -2.67
C CYS A 17 7.05 -24.57 -3.04
N THR A 18 7.39 -24.44 -4.32
CA THR A 18 7.91 -23.15 -4.77
C THR A 18 6.77 -22.14 -4.61
N PRO A 19 6.92 -21.15 -3.75
CA PRO A 19 5.86 -20.19 -3.48
C PRO A 19 5.65 -19.34 -4.73
N VAL A 20 4.42 -19.24 -5.17
CA VAL A 20 4.00 -18.44 -6.30
C VAL A 20 2.80 -17.58 -5.88
N LEU A 21 2.59 -16.37 -6.34
CA LEU A 21 2.48 -15.21 -5.48
C LEU A 21 1.65 -14.06 -6.12
N SER A 22 0.67 -13.40 -5.47
CA SER A 22 -0.09 -12.21 -5.90
C SER A 22 0.27 -10.92 -5.16
N MET A 23 -0.12 -9.78 -5.77
CA MET A 23 0.21 -8.45 -5.26
C MET A 23 -0.57 -8.11 -4.01
N ILE A 24 0.09 -8.03 -2.85
CA ILE A 24 -0.47 -7.40 -1.65
C ILE A 24 0.44 -6.25 -1.24
N CYS A 25 0.08 -5.08 -1.76
CA CYS A 25 0.48 -3.81 -1.21
C CYS A 25 -0.78 -3.21 -0.60
N ASP A 26 -0.89 -3.22 0.70
CA ASP A 26 -2.04 -2.73 1.45
C ASP A 26 -1.57 -1.57 2.31
N ASN A 27 -1.23 -0.49 1.64
CA ASN A 27 -0.80 0.75 2.28
C ASN A 27 -1.17 1.95 1.42
N ARG A 28 -1.09 3.17 1.98
CA ARG A 28 -1.46 4.42 1.30
C ARG A 28 -0.67 4.75 0.04
N TYR A 29 0.53 4.19 -0.14
CA TYR A 29 1.36 4.43 -1.32
C TYR A 29 1.02 3.48 -2.46
N PHE A 30 0.67 2.25 -2.11
CA PHE A 30 0.36 1.18 -3.03
C PHE A 30 -0.92 0.48 -2.55
N PRO A 31 -2.10 1.01 -2.93
CA PRO A 31 -3.37 0.41 -2.57
C PRO A 31 -3.51 -1.01 -3.11
N PHE A 32 -4.39 -1.76 -2.50
CA PHE A 32 -4.67 -3.12 -2.93
C PHE A 32 -5.36 -3.11 -4.30
N PHE A 33 -4.77 -3.79 -5.26
CA PHE A 33 -5.37 -4.02 -6.57
C PHE A 33 -5.77 -5.49 -6.69
N PRO A 34 -7.08 -5.80 -6.79
CA PRO A 34 -7.51 -7.19 -6.89
C PRO A 34 -7.07 -7.79 -8.22
N VAL A 35 -6.51 -9.00 -8.16
CA VAL A 35 -6.36 -9.82 -9.36
C VAL A 35 -7.65 -10.59 -9.54
N ILE A 36 -8.33 -10.36 -10.66
CA ILE A 36 -9.59 -11.00 -10.99
C ILE A 36 -9.30 -12.19 -11.89
N HIS A 37 -9.62 -13.39 -11.41
CA HIS A 37 -9.34 -14.64 -12.10
C HIS A 37 -10.55 -15.13 -12.84
N THR A 38 -10.31 -15.69 -14.02
CA THR A 38 -11.30 -16.46 -14.75
C THR A 38 -11.13 -17.93 -14.40
N ARG A 39 -11.97 -18.46 -13.50
CA ARG A 39 -11.96 -19.87 -13.17
C ARG A 39 -12.65 -20.67 -14.28
N ILE A 40 -11.98 -21.72 -14.71
CA ILE A 40 -12.47 -22.63 -15.75
C ILE A 40 -12.94 -23.92 -15.06
N GLU A 41 -14.16 -24.34 -15.36
CA GLU A 41 -14.71 -25.59 -14.87
C GLU A 41 -13.78 -26.77 -15.26
N GLY A 42 -13.62 -27.74 -14.36
CA GLY A 42 -12.77 -28.89 -14.55
C GLY A 42 -11.26 -28.65 -14.39
N LYS A 43 -10.78 -27.40 -14.29
CA LYS A 43 -9.39 -27.08 -13.98
C LYS A 43 -9.17 -27.00 -12.48
N GLN A 44 -8.10 -27.65 -12.00
CA GLN A 44 -7.81 -27.78 -10.57
C GLN A 44 -6.82 -26.74 -10.06
N SER A 45 -6.07 -26.12 -10.95
CA SER A 45 -5.02 -25.20 -10.57
C SER A 45 -4.94 -24.03 -11.53
N TRP A 46 -4.58 -22.86 -11.03
CA TRP A 46 -4.23 -21.72 -11.86
C TRP A 46 -3.01 -20.99 -11.29
N PHE A 47 -2.31 -20.34 -12.20
CA PHE A 47 -1.11 -19.58 -11.94
C PHE A 47 -1.19 -18.26 -12.67
N SER A 48 -0.76 -17.19 -12.03
CA SER A 48 -0.72 -15.85 -12.61
C SER A 48 0.63 -15.18 -12.33
N PHE A 49 1.19 -14.58 -13.38
CA PHE A 49 2.43 -13.80 -13.37
C PHE A 49 2.11 -12.40 -13.89
N ASN A 50 2.26 -11.38 -13.05
CA ASN A 50 1.84 -10.01 -13.33
C ASN A 50 2.98 -9.01 -13.10
N PRO A 51 3.87 -8.78 -14.07
CA PRO A 51 4.79 -7.65 -14.04
C PRO A 51 4.01 -6.33 -14.09
N PHE A 52 4.50 -5.35 -13.34
CA PHE A 52 3.84 -4.05 -13.22
C PHE A 52 4.85 -2.90 -13.12
N PHE A 53 4.33 -1.73 -13.46
CA PHE A 53 4.97 -0.45 -13.21
C PHE A 53 3.98 0.48 -12.51
N MET A 54 4.43 1.21 -11.49
CA MET A 54 3.64 2.20 -10.77
C MET A 54 4.40 3.52 -10.67
N THR A 55 3.66 4.62 -10.73
CA THR A 55 4.19 5.96 -10.55
C THR A 55 3.25 6.81 -9.71
N SER A 56 3.82 7.64 -8.86
CA SER A 56 3.10 8.54 -7.97
C SER A 56 3.88 9.84 -7.80
N ASP A 57 3.21 10.97 -7.94
CA ASP A 57 3.80 12.32 -7.81
C ASP A 57 2.95 13.24 -6.93
N SER A 58 1.73 12.85 -6.61
CA SER A 58 0.81 13.61 -5.78
C SER A 58 -0.01 12.70 -4.86
N ALA A 59 -0.82 13.31 -4.01
CA ALA A 59 -1.69 12.64 -3.06
C ALA A 59 -2.99 13.43 -2.88
N TYR A 60 -4.02 12.81 -2.33
CA TYR A 60 -5.22 13.48 -1.85
C TYR A 60 -5.14 13.64 -0.33
N ASP A 61 -5.34 14.86 0.15
CA ASP A 61 -5.43 15.15 1.57
C ASP A 61 -6.80 14.76 2.17
N TRP A 62 -7.04 15.10 3.42
CA TRP A 62 -8.32 14.83 4.12
C TRP A 62 -9.50 15.65 3.58
N ASN A 63 -9.24 16.74 2.80
CA ASN A 63 -10.25 17.56 2.10
C ASN A 63 -10.45 17.11 0.65
N GLU A 64 -9.89 15.96 0.25
CA GLU A 64 -9.91 15.47 -1.14
C GLU A 64 -9.15 16.40 -2.12
N SER A 65 -8.33 17.31 -1.60
CA SER A 65 -7.51 18.20 -2.43
C SER A 65 -6.23 17.53 -2.85
N GLU A 66 -5.80 17.78 -4.10
CA GLU A 66 -4.53 17.27 -4.59
C GLU A 66 -3.37 18.06 -3.99
N VAL A 67 -2.47 17.35 -3.31
CA VAL A 67 -1.32 17.92 -2.62
C VAL A 67 -0.05 17.10 -2.93
N GLN A 68 1.11 17.64 -2.55
CA GLN A 68 2.36 16.89 -2.59
C GLN A 68 2.34 15.75 -1.56
N ILE A 69 2.96 14.60 -1.87
CA ILE A 69 2.91 13.41 -1.00
C ILE A 69 3.35 13.71 0.44
N PRO A 70 4.46 14.41 0.72
CA PRO A 70 4.84 14.74 2.09
C PRO A 70 3.89 15.72 2.78
N ALA A 71 3.18 16.56 2.03
CA ALA A 71 2.20 17.50 2.59
C ALA A 71 1.01 16.80 3.29
N LEU A 72 0.79 15.50 3.04
CA LEU A 72 -0.15 14.67 3.82
C LEU A 72 0.12 14.71 5.32
N TRP A 73 1.37 14.91 5.72
CA TRP A 73 1.76 15.00 7.14
C TRP A 73 1.96 16.42 7.62
N ARG A 74 2.03 17.42 6.77
CA ARG A 74 2.14 18.87 7.01
C ARG A 74 3.19 19.55 6.14
N GLU A 75 3.29 20.88 6.33
CA GLU A 75 4.37 21.70 5.80
C GLU A 75 5.69 21.43 6.56
N TYR A 76 6.78 21.46 5.84
CA TYR A 76 8.12 21.37 6.44
C TYR A 76 8.58 22.77 6.88
N ASN A 77 8.59 22.97 8.18
CA ASN A 77 9.01 24.21 8.83
C ASN A 77 10.41 24.04 9.45
N GLN A 78 11.41 24.67 8.83
CA GLN A 78 12.82 24.52 9.24
C GLN A 78 13.10 25.09 10.63
N LYS A 79 12.41 26.18 11.03
CA LYS A 79 12.52 26.77 12.38
C LYS A 79 12.00 25.82 13.46
N LYS A 80 10.88 25.18 13.23
CA LYS A 80 10.35 24.19 14.16
C LYS A 80 11.30 23.02 14.33
N LEU A 81 11.93 22.56 13.25
CA LEU A 81 12.95 21.52 13.32
C LEU A 81 14.20 21.98 14.11
N ALA A 82 14.62 23.24 13.98
CA ALA A 82 15.73 23.80 14.77
C ALA A 82 15.40 23.79 16.27
N ILE A 83 14.19 24.20 16.67
CA ILE A 83 13.72 24.13 18.04
C ILE A 83 13.70 22.69 18.56
N ALA A 84 13.24 21.75 17.73
CA ALA A 84 13.19 20.33 18.09
C ALA A 84 14.59 19.75 18.34
N LEU A 85 15.59 20.12 17.53
CA LEU A 85 17.00 19.72 17.75
C LEU A 85 17.52 20.22 19.10
N ASP A 86 17.25 21.48 19.45
CA ASP A 86 17.65 22.04 20.75
C ASP A 86 16.98 21.29 21.92
N LEU A 87 15.68 20.94 21.79
CA LEU A 87 14.94 20.22 22.81
C LEU A 87 15.46 18.80 23.07
N VAL A 88 15.87 18.10 22.00
CA VAL A 88 16.45 16.73 22.14
C VAL A 88 17.94 16.73 22.41
N GLY A 89 18.58 17.91 22.47
CA GLY A 89 20.02 18.07 22.76
C GLY A 89 20.94 17.66 21.59
N LEU A 90 20.46 17.74 20.37
CA LEU A 90 21.24 17.50 19.16
C LEU A 90 21.90 18.79 18.65
N PRO A 91 23.01 18.70 17.89
CA PRO A 91 23.63 19.88 17.28
C PRO A 91 22.65 20.63 16.38
N ASN A 92 22.48 21.93 16.64
CA ASN A 92 21.60 22.80 15.89
C ASN A 92 22.41 23.79 15.03
N PRO A 93 22.60 23.50 13.73
CA PRO A 93 23.33 24.36 12.82
C PRO A 93 22.52 25.53 12.26
N TYR A 94 21.29 25.78 12.79
CA TYR A 94 20.41 26.82 12.28
C TYR A 94 21.01 28.22 12.51
N PRO A 95 21.25 29.02 11.45
CA PRO A 95 21.98 30.27 11.56
C PRO A 95 21.25 31.31 12.40
N ALA A 96 21.98 32.03 13.27
CA ALA A 96 21.45 33.05 14.16
C ALA A 96 20.64 34.16 13.44
N PRO A 97 21.03 34.66 12.25
CA PRO A 97 20.25 35.66 11.53
C PRO A 97 18.83 35.22 11.18
N PHE A 98 18.63 33.91 10.96
CA PHE A 98 17.31 33.34 10.58
C PHE A 98 16.43 32.92 11.75
N ARG A 99 16.87 33.09 13.00
CA ARG A 99 16.07 32.70 14.18
C ARG A 99 14.71 33.41 14.25
N ARG A 100 14.58 34.59 13.64
CA ARG A 100 13.31 35.32 13.52
C ARG A 100 12.50 34.95 12.30
N ALA A 101 13.15 34.40 11.29
CA ALA A 101 12.50 33.92 10.06
C ALA A 101 11.76 32.61 10.29
N ASN A 102 10.75 32.36 9.48
CA ASN A 102 10.00 31.11 9.49
C ASN A 102 10.03 30.49 8.06
N PRO A 103 11.16 29.92 7.64
CA PRO A 103 11.25 29.33 6.31
C PRO A 103 10.39 28.07 6.23
N ILE A 104 9.46 28.10 5.29
CA ILE A 104 8.59 26.97 4.94
C ILE A 104 9.05 26.40 3.63
N TRP A 105 9.25 25.08 3.59
CA TRP A 105 9.65 24.34 2.41
C TRP A 105 8.52 23.45 1.93
N ASN A 106 8.21 23.55 0.65
CA ASN A 106 7.42 22.57 -0.04
C ASN A 106 8.31 21.37 -0.41
N ILE A 107 7.83 20.17 -0.16
CA ILE A 107 8.56 18.93 -0.46
C ILE A 107 7.83 18.21 -1.58
N GLU A 108 8.38 18.22 -2.78
CA GLU A 108 7.92 17.39 -3.88
C GLU A 108 8.48 15.99 -3.74
N GLN A 109 7.63 14.97 -3.80
CA GLN A 109 8.07 13.58 -3.79
C GLN A 109 7.57 12.84 -5.01
N LYS A 110 8.49 12.13 -5.68
CA LYS A 110 8.15 11.23 -6.79
C LYS A 110 8.54 9.81 -6.43
N ILE A 111 7.61 8.88 -6.66
CA ILE A 111 7.78 7.47 -6.38
C ILE A 111 7.58 6.70 -7.68
N HIS A 112 8.58 5.92 -8.06
CA HIS A 112 8.51 4.99 -9.17
C HIS A 112 8.73 3.57 -8.64
N SER A 113 7.87 2.66 -9.02
CA SER A 113 7.96 1.27 -8.61
C SER A 113 7.78 0.36 -9.80
N GLN A 114 8.56 -0.70 -9.85
CA GLN A 114 8.42 -1.78 -10.80
C GLN A 114 8.57 -3.11 -10.08
N GLY A 115 7.86 -4.11 -10.57
CA GLY A 115 7.90 -5.39 -9.88
C GLY A 115 7.11 -6.47 -10.60
N VAL A 116 6.93 -7.57 -9.88
CA VAL A 116 6.21 -8.74 -10.33
C VAL A 116 5.31 -9.23 -9.21
N GLY A 117 4.03 -9.33 -9.48
CA GLY A 117 3.07 -10.05 -8.67
C GLY A 117 2.87 -11.46 -9.23
N LEU A 118 2.81 -12.42 -8.34
CA LEU A 118 2.64 -13.81 -8.68
C LEU A 118 1.48 -14.37 -7.84
N THR A 119 0.63 -15.26 -8.38
CA THR A 119 -0.42 -15.96 -7.64
C THR A 119 -0.50 -17.41 -8.07
N PHE A 120 -0.76 -18.27 -7.11
CA PHE A 120 -1.07 -19.67 -7.34
C PHE A 120 -2.28 -20.06 -6.49
N GLU A 121 -3.23 -20.77 -7.09
CA GLU A 121 -4.33 -21.40 -6.37
C GLU A 121 -4.49 -22.82 -6.88
N LYS A 122 -4.69 -23.76 -5.96
CA LYS A 122 -4.96 -25.16 -6.25
C LYS A 122 -6.23 -25.60 -5.54
N ARG A 123 -7.15 -26.17 -6.30
CA ARG A 123 -8.32 -26.85 -5.78
C ARG A 123 -7.89 -28.17 -5.15
N LEU A 124 -8.09 -28.32 -3.86
CA LEU A 124 -7.77 -29.56 -3.13
C LEU A 124 -8.87 -30.60 -3.32
N PHE A 125 -10.09 -30.14 -3.15
CA PHE A 125 -11.33 -30.87 -3.43
C PHE A 125 -12.47 -29.87 -3.55
N SER A 126 -13.59 -30.25 -4.14
CA SER A 126 -14.77 -29.37 -4.18
C SER A 126 -15.40 -29.29 -2.78
N PRO A 127 -15.62 -28.05 -2.22
CA PRO A 127 -15.39 -26.74 -2.81
C PRO A 127 -14.12 -26.02 -2.32
N LEU A 128 -13.09 -26.71 -1.80
CA LEU A 128 -11.93 -26.12 -1.13
C LEU A 128 -10.74 -25.91 -2.05
N SER A 129 -10.19 -24.69 -2.06
CA SER A 129 -8.94 -24.32 -2.71
C SER A 129 -7.95 -23.74 -1.71
N LEU A 130 -6.66 -23.98 -1.95
CA LEU A 130 -5.53 -23.36 -1.24
C LEU A 130 -4.81 -22.43 -2.22
N GLY A 131 -4.52 -21.22 -1.78
CA GLY A 131 -3.82 -20.24 -2.58
C GLY A 131 -2.72 -19.51 -1.82
N PHE A 132 -1.79 -18.99 -2.58
CA PHE A 132 -0.67 -18.20 -2.10
C PHE A 132 -0.49 -16.98 -2.98
N SER A 133 -0.04 -15.91 -2.36
CA SER A 133 0.14 -14.63 -3.02
C SER A 133 1.39 -13.91 -2.56
N TRP A 134 2.18 -13.29 -3.47
CA TRP A 134 3.41 -12.58 -3.12
C TRP A 134 3.82 -11.51 -4.14
N LEU A 135 4.73 -10.66 -3.77
CA LEU A 135 5.14 -9.50 -4.54
C LEU A 135 6.65 -9.33 -4.45
N PHE A 136 7.28 -9.09 -5.59
CA PHE A 136 8.63 -8.55 -5.67
C PHE A 136 8.57 -7.18 -6.31
N MET A 137 9.24 -6.21 -5.71
CA MET A 137 9.25 -4.86 -6.25
C MET A 137 10.57 -4.14 -5.99
N HIS A 138 10.85 -3.20 -6.86
CA HIS A 138 11.91 -2.22 -6.71
C HIS A 138 11.26 -0.84 -6.71
N VAL A 139 11.56 -0.04 -5.70
CA VAL A 139 10.99 1.29 -5.50
C VAL A 139 12.11 2.31 -5.47
N ASN A 140 11.99 3.31 -6.33
CA ASN A 140 12.79 4.52 -6.33
C ASN A 140 11.92 5.67 -5.84
N SER A 141 12.37 6.37 -4.81
CA SER A 141 11.69 7.53 -4.27
C SER A 141 12.66 8.67 -4.12
N ARG A 142 12.27 9.87 -4.56
CA ARG A 142 13.08 11.08 -4.50
C ARG A 142 12.26 12.22 -3.95
N GLN A 143 12.85 13.00 -3.04
CA GLN A 143 12.30 14.24 -2.52
C GLN A 143 13.10 15.43 -3.03
N LEU A 144 12.41 16.50 -3.41
CA LEU A 144 12.99 17.79 -3.77
C LEU A 144 12.40 18.84 -2.85
N PHE A 145 13.27 19.61 -2.20
CA PHE A 145 12.88 20.68 -1.30
C PHE A 145 12.89 22.01 -2.05
N CYS A 146 11.74 22.68 -2.11
CA CYS A 146 11.56 23.98 -2.73
C CYS A 146 11.15 24.98 -1.66
N LEU A 147 11.88 26.06 -1.49
CA LEU A 147 11.49 27.11 -0.54
C LEU A 147 10.24 27.82 -1.04
N GLU A 148 9.14 27.70 -0.30
CA GLU A 148 7.85 28.26 -0.71
C GLU A 148 7.71 29.72 -0.31
N SER A 149 8.03 30.04 0.94
CA SER A 149 7.98 31.42 1.43
C SER A 149 8.95 31.66 2.57
N VAL A 150 9.53 32.85 2.58
CA VAL A 150 10.19 33.41 3.77
C VAL A 150 9.39 34.64 4.16
N LYS A 151 8.45 34.48 5.11
CA LYS A 151 7.75 35.64 5.68
C LYS A 151 8.82 36.52 6.36
N ASP A 152 8.85 37.78 5.99
CA ASP A 152 9.64 38.85 6.59
C ASP A 152 11.11 39.01 6.14
N ILE A 153 11.60 38.32 5.10
CA ILE A 153 12.97 38.53 4.64
C ILE A 153 13.01 38.60 3.10
N GLN A 154 13.26 39.78 2.55
CA GLN A 154 13.72 39.96 1.18
C GLN A 154 15.21 39.54 1.14
N LEU A 155 15.50 38.29 0.77
CA LEU A 155 16.86 37.75 0.82
C LEU A 155 17.27 37.10 -0.51
N PRO A 156 17.69 37.88 -1.53
CA PRO A 156 18.56 37.37 -2.56
C PRO A 156 19.94 37.09 -1.91
N GLY A 157 20.41 35.85 -1.95
CA GLY A 157 21.76 35.44 -1.47
C GLY A 157 21.79 34.49 -0.27
N HIS A 158 20.70 34.35 0.49
CA HIS A 158 20.68 33.49 1.67
C HIS A 158 19.94 32.13 1.45
N LEU A 159 19.51 31.82 0.23
CA LEU A 159 18.89 30.54 -0.07
C LEU A 159 19.87 29.38 0.13
N GLU A 160 21.10 29.53 -0.31
CA GLU A 160 22.16 28.53 -0.14
C GLU A 160 22.48 28.29 1.34
N GLU A 161 22.55 29.36 2.16
CA GLU A 161 22.77 29.22 3.61
C GLU A 161 21.61 28.47 4.32
N LEU A 162 20.37 28.71 3.91
CA LEU A 162 19.20 27.99 4.45
C LEU A 162 19.18 26.51 4.01
N GLU A 163 19.54 26.25 2.77
CA GLU A 163 19.65 24.88 2.23
C GLU A 163 20.78 24.11 2.93
N ASP A 164 21.95 24.71 3.08
CA ASP A 164 23.08 24.12 3.81
C ASP A 164 22.73 23.86 5.28
N ALA A 165 22.05 24.80 5.93
CA ALA A 165 21.56 24.62 7.29
C ALA A 165 20.56 23.48 7.37
N ARG A 166 19.61 23.37 6.42
CA ARG A 166 18.66 22.26 6.34
C ARG A 166 19.38 20.92 6.21
N LEU A 167 20.35 20.82 5.30
CA LEU A 167 21.14 19.61 5.10
C LEU A 167 21.96 19.25 6.36
N ALA A 168 22.52 20.24 7.03
CA ALA A 168 23.27 20.02 8.27
C ALA A 168 22.34 19.55 9.40
N MET A 169 21.14 20.10 9.50
CA MET A 169 20.11 19.64 10.46
C MET A 169 19.67 18.20 10.20
N HIS A 170 19.48 17.83 8.93
CA HIS A 170 19.17 16.44 8.56
C HIS A 170 20.32 15.50 8.95
N ARG A 171 21.57 15.90 8.76
CA ARG A 171 22.75 15.13 9.22
C ARG A 171 22.78 14.99 10.75
N SER A 172 22.43 16.04 11.50
CA SER A 172 22.31 15.97 12.96
C SER A 172 21.26 14.97 13.42
N LEU A 173 20.18 14.80 12.65
CA LEU A 173 19.16 13.77 12.87
C LEU A 173 19.57 12.37 12.40
N GLY A 174 20.72 12.22 11.77
CA GLY A 174 21.17 10.96 11.14
C GLY A 174 20.33 10.58 9.93
N LEU A 175 19.68 11.55 9.26
CA LEU A 175 18.89 11.27 8.08
C LEU A 175 19.75 11.01 6.86
N CYS A 176 19.35 10.00 6.09
CA CYS A 176 19.93 9.71 4.77
C CYS A 176 19.51 10.77 3.74
N GLU A 177 20.12 10.70 2.56
CA GLU A 177 19.83 11.59 1.43
C GLU A 177 18.34 11.58 1.05
N ALA A 178 17.90 12.64 0.35
CA ALA A 178 16.55 12.82 -0.18
C ALA A 178 16.20 11.85 -1.35
N TYR A 179 16.88 10.73 -1.41
CA TYR A 179 16.70 9.67 -2.41
C TYR A 179 16.79 8.30 -1.75
N SER A 180 15.92 7.40 -2.17
CA SER A 180 15.90 6.00 -1.74
C SER A 180 15.66 5.10 -2.95
N SER A 181 16.51 4.09 -3.11
CA SER A 181 16.36 3.02 -4.10
C SER A 181 16.42 1.69 -3.39
N ARG A 182 15.30 0.97 -3.33
CA ARG A 182 15.20 -0.28 -2.55
C ARG A 182 14.48 -1.35 -3.34
N GLY A 183 15.10 -2.53 -3.45
CA GLY A 183 14.47 -3.73 -3.98
C GLY A 183 14.17 -4.73 -2.88
N GLY A 184 13.11 -5.50 -3.03
CA GLY A 184 12.77 -6.55 -2.06
C GLY A 184 11.40 -7.17 -2.27
N MET A 185 11.00 -7.94 -1.27
CA MET A 185 9.72 -8.61 -1.25
C MET A 185 8.66 -7.71 -0.61
N GLY A 186 7.39 -7.88 -1.05
CA GLY A 186 6.21 -7.46 -0.30
C GLY A 186 5.81 -8.50 0.74
N ASP A 187 4.66 -8.28 1.38
CA ASP A 187 4.11 -9.26 2.30
C ASP A 187 3.69 -10.54 1.55
N PHE A 188 3.73 -11.66 2.25
CA PHE A 188 3.28 -12.94 1.73
C PHE A 188 1.85 -13.23 2.19
N ASP A 189 0.99 -13.63 1.27
CA ASP A 189 -0.40 -14.01 1.55
C ASP A 189 -0.61 -15.50 1.35
N CYS A 190 -1.23 -16.15 2.32
CA CYS A 190 -1.63 -17.55 2.28
C CYS A 190 -3.13 -17.63 2.59
N TYR A 191 -3.89 -18.27 1.73
CA TYR A 191 -5.35 -18.29 1.90
C TYR A 191 -6.00 -19.62 1.55
N LEU A 192 -7.15 -19.85 2.17
CA LEU A 192 -8.08 -20.92 1.85
C LEU A 192 -9.35 -20.31 1.29
N ARG A 193 -9.82 -20.78 0.14
CA ARG A 193 -11.08 -20.38 -0.46
C ARG A 193 -12.05 -21.56 -0.43
N ILE A 194 -13.24 -21.30 0.06
CA ILE A 194 -14.40 -22.20 -0.02
C ILE A 194 -15.37 -21.58 -1.03
N GLY A 195 -15.58 -22.24 -2.15
CA GLY A 195 -16.47 -21.72 -3.19
C GLY A 195 -16.63 -22.73 -4.32
N ASP A 196 -17.68 -22.54 -5.08
CA ASP A 196 -17.99 -23.41 -6.22
C ASP A 196 -18.59 -22.62 -7.39
N ILE A 197 -18.79 -23.32 -8.48
CA ILE A 197 -19.37 -22.83 -9.71
C ILE A 197 -20.71 -23.54 -9.88
N TRP A 198 -21.77 -22.75 -10.08
CA TRP A 198 -23.13 -23.26 -10.30
C TRP A 198 -23.63 -22.81 -11.67
N ASP A 199 -24.07 -23.75 -12.48
CA ASP A 199 -24.72 -23.49 -13.76
C ASP A 199 -26.24 -23.44 -13.58
N TYR A 200 -26.88 -22.43 -14.18
CA TYR A 200 -28.30 -22.21 -14.11
C TYR A 200 -28.94 -22.27 -15.51
N PRO A 201 -30.01 -23.04 -15.73
CA PRO A 201 -30.60 -23.24 -17.05
C PRO A 201 -31.43 -22.06 -17.58
N TYR A 202 -31.60 -20.99 -16.76
CA TYR A 202 -32.49 -19.88 -17.15
C TYR A 202 -31.72 -18.56 -17.32
N ARG A 203 -32.20 -17.47 -16.76
CA ARG A 203 -31.70 -16.09 -17.01
C ARG A 203 -30.24 -15.82 -16.59
N LEU A 204 -29.76 -16.54 -15.60
CA LEU A 204 -28.36 -16.56 -15.20
C LEU A 204 -27.74 -17.83 -15.76
N ARG A 205 -26.64 -17.73 -16.51
CA ARG A 205 -25.98 -18.91 -17.04
C ARG A 205 -25.08 -19.56 -16.01
N ARG A 206 -24.33 -18.76 -15.26
CA ARG A 206 -23.33 -19.27 -14.34
C ARG A 206 -23.12 -18.30 -13.16
N LEU A 207 -22.95 -18.86 -11.98
CA LEU A 207 -22.50 -18.17 -10.78
C LEU A 207 -21.23 -18.84 -10.28
N ASP A 208 -20.11 -18.09 -10.18
CA ASP A 208 -18.94 -18.48 -9.40
C ASP A 208 -18.92 -17.64 -8.13
N ALA A 209 -19.01 -18.25 -6.95
CA ALA A 209 -18.97 -17.52 -5.70
C ALA A 209 -18.17 -18.27 -4.64
N GLY A 210 -17.55 -17.52 -3.73
CA GLY A 210 -16.78 -18.10 -2.66
C GLY A 210 -16.41 -17.14 -1.56
N VAL A 211 -15.94 -17.73 -0.46
CA VAL A 211 -15.40 -17.03 0.69
C VAL A 211 -13.97 -17.49 0.90
N THR A 212 -13.08 -16.56 1.12
CA THR A 212 -11.66 -16.78 1.34
C THR A 212 -11.27 -16.32 2.74
N LEU A 213 -10.52 -17.14 3.45
CA LEU A 213 -9.85 -16.81 4.70
C LEU A 213 -8.35 -16.75 4.44
N GLY A 214 -7.72 -15.63 4.75
CA GLY A 214 -6.30 -15.43 4.47
C GLY A 214 -5.49 -14.92 5.64
N LEU A 215 -4.20 -15.25 5.61
CA LEU A 215 -3.18 -14.80 6.55
C LEU A 215 -2.11 -14.03 5.80
N ILE A 216 -1.76 -12.84 6.29
CA ILE A 216 -0.71 -11.99 5.74
C ILE A 216 0.54 -12.12 6.60
N LEU A 217 1.61 -12.63 6.03
CA LEU A 217 2.90 -12.79 6.68
C LEU A 217 3.81 -11.60 6.33
N PRO A 218 4.41 -10.92 7.31
CA PRO A 218 5.16 -9.68 7.10
C PRO A 218 6.57 -9.94 6.55
N ALA A 219 6.67 -10.37 5.31
CA ALA A 219 7.93 -10.53 4.58
C ALA A 219 8.41 -9.22 3.94
N GLY A 220 7.53 -8.23 3.83
CA GLY A 220 7.78 -6.96 3.17
C GLY A 220 8.83 -6.10 3.84
N LYS A 221 9.55 -5.31 3.02
CA LYS A 221 10.48 -4.29 3.53
C LYS A 221 9.72 -3.21 4.29
N LYS A 222 10.22 -2.89 5.50
CA LYS A 222 9.66 -1.87 6.38
C LYS A 222 10.20 -0.49 5.99
N ARG A 223 9.48 0.55 6.44
CA ARG A 223 9.98 1.92 6.43
C ARG A 223 11.24 2.03 7.29
N ASP A 224 12.20 2.81 6.82
CA ASP A 224 13.41 3.12 7.56
C ASP A 224 13.25 4.49 8.23
N VAL A 225 13.42 4.54 9.54
CA VAL A 225 13.29 5.78 10.33
C VAL A 225 14.38 6.79 10.05
N TYR A 226 15.50 6.36 9.46
CA TYR A 226 16.61 7.24 9.06
C TYR A 226 16.54 7.65 7.59
N SER A 227 15.57 7.15 6.83
CA SER A 227 15.37 7.51 5.43
C SER A 227 13.89 7.86 5.19
N PRO A 228 13.52 9.14 5.33
CA PRO A 228 12.13 9.61 5.17
C PRO A 228 11.52 9.32 3.79
N THR A 229 12.37 9.17 2.76
CA THR A 229 11.97 8.83 1.40
C THR A 229 11.54 7.38 1.24
N THR A 230 11.79 6.50 2.23
CA THR A 230 11.48 5.08 2.10
C THR A 230 9.99 4.80 2.22
N VAL A 231 9.52 3.90 1.36
CA VAL A 231 8.14 3.41 1.30
C VAL A 231 8.12 1.95 1.73
N PRO A 232 7.18 1.51 2.57
CA PRO A 232 7.05 0.10 2.95
C PRO A 232 6.48 -0.72 1.78
N PHE A 233 6.92 -2.00 1.66
CA PHE A 233 6.48 -2.90 0.59
C PHE A 233 5.30 -3.80 1.02
N GLY A 234 4.51 -3.35 1.95
CA GLY A 234 3.37 -4.04 2.52
C GLY A 234 2.89 -3.32 3.76
N GLY A 235 2.38 -4.02 4.75
CA GLY A 235 1.88 -3.47 6.01
C GLY A 235 2.96 -3.18 7.04
N ASP A 236 4.12 -2.73 6.63
CA ASP A 236 5.21 -2.24 7.50
C ASP A 236 5.64 -3.23 8.61
N GLY A 237 5.56 -4.52 8.27
CA GLY A 237 5.98 -5.61 9.14
C GLY A 237 4.91 -6.11 10.12
N HIS A 238 3.65 -5.73 9.97
CA HIS A 238 2.53 -6.25 10.74
C HIS A 238 1.99 -7.55 10.14
N TRP A 239 1.79 -8.57 10.96
CA TRP A 239 0.99 -9.74 10.59
C TRP A 239 -0.46 -9.32 10.39
N GLY A 240 -1.21 -10.06 9.59
CA GLY A 240 -2.62 -9.77 9.37
C GLY A 240 -3.42 -11.01 9.05
N ALA A 241 -4.74 -10.89 9.19
CA ALA A 241 -5.72 -11.85 8.74
C ALA A 241 -6.84 -11.12 8.01
N TYR A 242 -7.49 -11.80 7.08
CA TYR A 242 -8.63 -11.23 6.37
C TYR A 242 -9.66 -12.27 5.97
N VAL A 243 -10.86 -11.77 5.71
CA VAL A 243 -11.94 -12.49 5.05
C VAL A 243 -12.23 -11.78 3.74
N ARG A 244 -12.41 -12.53 2.65
CA ARG A 244 -12.82 -12.01 1.34
C ARG A 244 -13.99 -12.82 0.83
N ALA A 245 -15.01 -12.15 0.35
CA ALA A 245 -16.09 -12.76 -0.44
C ALA A 245 -15.95 -12.33 -1.90
N ASP A 246 -16.12 -13.25 -2.82
CA ASP A 246 -16.11 -12.98 -4.25
C ASP A 246 -17.32 -13.66 -4.92
N ALA A 247 -17.91 -12.96 -5.91
CA ALA A 247 -18.93 -13.54 -6.77
C ALA A 247 -18.84 -12.96 -8.19
N GLU A 248 -18.94 -13.83 -9.18
CA GLU A 248 -19.01 -13.50 -10.60
C GLU A 248 -20.25 -14.15 -11.21
N LEU A 249 -21.06 -13.35 -11.87
CA LEU A 249 -22.32 -13.72 -12.52
C LEU A 249 -22.15 -13.65 -14.03
N GLU A 250 -22.39 -14.72 -14.74
CA GLU A 250 -22.53 -14.72 -16.20
C GLU A 250 -24.00 -14.46 -16.57
N LEU A 251 -24.29 -13.25 -17.04
CA LEU A 251 -25.63 -12.79 -17.39
C LEU A 251 -26.06 -13.30 -18.77
N LYS A 252 -25.13 -13.25 -19.70
CA LYS A 252 -25.26 -13.77 -21.08
C LYS A 252 -23.93 -14.38 -21.47
N GLU A 253 -23.92 -15.09 -22.61
CA GLU A 253 -22.69 -15.55 -23.22
C GLU A 253 -21.70 -14.40 -23.33
N ASP A 254 -20.53 -14.61 -22.76
CA ASP A 254 -19.43 -13.64 -22.77
C ASP A 254 -19.71 -12.29 -22.03
N LEU A 255 -20.86 -12.13 -21.35
CA LEU A 255 -21.15 -10.96 -20.54
C LEU A 255 -21.20 -11.34 -19.05
N LYS A 256 -20.26 -10.84 -18.29
CA LYS A 256 -20.12 -11.12 -16.85
C LYS A 256 -20.13 -9.84 -16.02
N THR A 257 -20.58 -9.96 -14.80
CA THR A 257 -20.41 -8.94 -13.76
C THR A 257 -19.93 -9.61 -12.48
N GLY A 258 -19.12 -8.92 -11.72
CA GLY A 258 -18.60 -9.48 -10.49
C GLY A 258 -18.33 -8.44 -9.43
N PHE A 259 -18.22 -8.92 -8.20
CA PHE A 259 -17.82 -8.12 -7.06
C PHE A 259 -16.90 -8.91 -6.13
N ILE A 260 -16.04 -8.18 -5.46
CA ILE A 260 -15.13 -8.69 -4.44
C ILE A 260 -15.22 -7.76 -3.24
N ALA A 261 -15.44 -8.30 -2.06
CA ALA A 261 -15.40 -7.59 -0.80
C ALA A 261 -14.36 -8.24 0.12
N ARG A 262 -13.49 -7.44 0.75
CA ARG A 262 -12.46 -7.92 1.67
C ARG A 262 -12.47 -7.07 2.92
N LEU A 263 -12.40 -7.73 4.08
CA LEU A 263 -12.20 -7.13 5.39
C LEU A 263 -10.95 -7.74 6.01
N GLY A 264 -10.03 -6.91 6.47
CA GLY A 264 -8.77 -7.34 7.04
C GLY A 264 -8.42 -6.59 8.33
N LYS A 265 -7.62 -7.23 9.16
CA LYS A 265 -7.03 -6.63 10.37
C LYS A 265 -5.56 -7.02 10.45
N ARG A 266 -4.70 -6.03 10.66
CA ARG A 266 -3.30 -6.27 11.00
C ARG A 266 -3.12 -6.24 12.50
N PHE A 267 -2.22 -7.09 13.02
CA PHE A 267 -2.01 -7.22 14.45
C PHE A 267 -1.01 -6.19 14.97
N GLN A 268 -1.19 -5.83 16.23
CA GLN A 268 -0.35 -4.86 16.93
C GLN A 268 1.13 -5.27 16.91
N LYS A 269 2.00 -4.28 16.73
CA LYS A 269 3.45 -4.45 16.75
C LYS A 269 4.16 -3.20 17.24
N THR A 270 5.23 -3.39 17.99
CA THR A 270 6.15 -2.32 18.39
C THR A 270 7.18 -2.07 17.31
N ARG A 271 7.41 -0.80 16.99
CA ARG A 271 8.43 -0.34 16.05
C ARG A 271 9.01 1.01 16.47
N CYS A 272 10.24 1.32 16.08
CA CYS A 272 10.79 2.64 16.23
C CYS A 272 10.14 3.59 15.21
N MET A 273 9.74 4.77 15.67
CA MET A 273 9.14 5.82 14.85
C MET A 273 9.76 7.18 15.19
N ARG A 274 9.73 8.09 14.22
CA ARG A 274 10.03 9.50 14.45
C ARG A 274 8.77 10.22 14.90
N LEU A 275 8.92 11.04 15.92
CA LEU A 275 7.83 11.85 16.49
C LEU A 275 8.27 13.30 16.58
N PRO A 276 7.37 14.25 16.28
CA PRO A 276 7.63 15.67 16.45
C PRO A 276 7.54 16.06 17.95
N VAL A 277 8.42 16.96 18.38
CA VAL A 277 8.47 17.50 19.77
C VAL A 277 8.29 19.01 19.82
N ALA A 278 8.36 19.71 18.68
CA ALA A 278 8.13 21.14 18.54
C ALA A 278 7.13 21.48 17.40
N GLY A 279 6.34 20.49 16.95
CA GLY A 279 5.44 20.62 15.83
C GLY A 279 6.16 20.68 14.48
N GLU A 280 7.39 20.16 14.39
CA GLU A 280 8.09 19.89 13.13
C GLU A 280 7.41 18.78 12.34
N HIS A 281 7.77 18.67 11.06
CA HIS A 281 7.17 17.68 10.16
C HIS A 281 7.40 16.24 10.64
N PRO A 282 6.36 15.38 10.81
CA PRO A 282 6.48 14.05 11.43
C PRO A 282 7.48 13.11 10.74
N MET A 283 7.65 13.20 9.42
CA MET A 283 8.64 12.39 8.70
C MET A 283 10.09 12.72 9.10
N PHE A 284 10.31 13.93 9.61
CA PHE A 284 11.62 14.47 10.04
C PHE A 284 11.65 14.69 11.55
N GLY A 285 10.71 14.14 12.30
CA GLY A 285 10.61 14.31 13.74
C GLY A 285 11.94 14.04 14.46
N ALA A 286 12.31 14.89 15.40
CA ALA A 286 13.61 14.81 16.06
C ALA A 286 13.70 13.67 17.06
N LEU A 287 12.58 13.23 17.62
CA LEU A 287 12.51 12.15 18.59
C LEU A 287 12.33 10.80 17.91
N VAL A 288 13.28 9.87 18.08
CA VAL A 288 13.15 8.48 17.66
C VAL A 288 12.87 7.60 18.88
N THR A 289 11.71 6.94 18.90
CA THR A 289 11.27 6.17 20.06
C THR A 289 10.47 4.93 19.65
N PRO A 290 10.44 3.86 20.49
CA PRO A 290 9.55 2.73 20.26
C PRO A 290 8.09 3.12 20.50
N VAL A 291 7.26 2.84 19.49
CA VAL A 291 5.81 3.05 19.51
C VAL A 291 5.15 1.71 19.23
N SER A 292 4.15 1.36 20.01
CA SER A 292 3.30 0.21 19.69
C SER A 292 2.15 0.67 18.80
N VAL A 293 2.04 0.10 17.61
CA VAL A 293 1.05 0.44 16.62
C VAL A 293 0.07 -0.70 16.44
N CYS A 294 -1.21 -0.42 16.60
CA CYS A 294 -2.31 -1.33 16.30
C CYS A 294 -3.05 -0.79 15.07
N PRO A 295 -2.80 -1.28 13.86
CA PRO A 295 -3.47 -0.81 12.65
C PRO A 295 -4.99 -1.00 12.76
N GLY A 296 -5.75 -0.06 12.20
CA GLY A 296 -7.21 -0.16 12.10
C GLY A 296 -7.68 -1.30 11.19
N ILE A 297 -8.98 -1.43 11.01
CA ILE A 297 -9.56 -2.38 10.07
C ILE A 297 -9.32 -1.87 8.64
N SER A 298 -8.93 -2.76 7.74
CA SER A 298 -8.88 -2.49 6.30
C SER A 298 -10.10 -3.09 5.62
N ALA A 299 -10.72 -2.36 4.71
CA ALA A 299 -11.79 -2.86 3.86
C ALA A 299 -11.51 -2.52 2.40
N MET A 300 -11.94 -3.39 1.52
CA MET A 300 -11.87 -3.20 0.08
C MET A 300 -13.16 -3.71 -0.54
N PHE A 301 -13.65 -2.97 -1.52
CA PHE A 301 -14.76 -3.38 -2.36
C PHE A 301 -14.41 -3.14 -3.82
N THR A 302 -14.62 -4.15 -4.67
CA THR A 302 -14.42 -4.07 -6.11
C THR A 302 -15.68 -4.52 -6.81
N ALA A 303 -16.16 -3.74 -7.78
CA ALA A 303 -17.24 -4.11 -8.68
C ALA A 303 -16.78 -3.97 -10.12
N TYR A 304 -17.15 -4.90 -10.99
CA TYR A 304 -16.73 -4.87 -12.38
C TYR A 304 -17.76 -5.48 -13.33
N GLY A 305 -17.70 -5.01 -14.58
CA GLY A 305 -18.32 -5.63 -15.74
C GLY A 305 -17.25 -6.17 -16.69
N SER A 306 -17.49 -7.30 -17.32
CA SER A 306 -16.58 -7.92 -18.28
C SER A 306 -17.33 -8.40 -19.49
N VAL A 307 -16.81 -8.07 -20.68
CA VAL A 307 -17.26 -8.66 -21.95
C VAL A 307 -16.11 -9.51 -22.47
N GLU A 308 -16.36 -10.82 -22.55
CA GLU A 308 -15.40 -11.78 -23.08
C GLU A 308 -15.67 -12.02 -24.56
N ASN A 309 -14.64 -12.43 -25.30
CA ASN A 309 -14.78 -12.83 -26.71
C ASN A 309 -15.42 -11.78 -27.63
N LEU A 310 -15.12 -10.49 -27.41
CA LEU A 310 -15.51 -9.41 -28.33
C LEU A 310 -15.15 -9.74 -29.79
N ARG A 311 -13.95 -10.33 -29.99
CA ARG A 311 -13.47 -10.87 -31.24
C ARG A 311 -12.38 -11.92 -30.97
N ALA A 312 -12.66 -13.18 -31.33
CA ALA A 312 -11.65 -14.27 -31.31
C ALA A 312 -10.81 -14.34 -30.00
N GLY A 313 -11.48 -14.34 -28.86
CA GLY A 313 -10.82 -14.45 -27.55
C GLY A 313 -10.42 -13.12 -26.92
N LEU A 314 -10.53 -11.99 -27.61
CA LEU A 314 -10.31 -10.66 -27.01
C LEU A 314 -11.45 -10.30 -26.07
N GLY A 315 -11.14 -9.82 -24.88
CA GLY A 315 -12.11 -9.36 -23.89
C GLY A 315 -11.72 -8.02 -23.26
N LEU A 316 -12.70 -7.37 -22.65
CA LEU A 316 -12.59 -6.11 -21.93
C LEU A 316 -13.26 -6.23 -20.57
N ARG A 317 -12.59 -5.77 -19.53
CA ARG A 317 -13.15 -5.66 -18.18
C ARG A 317 -12.92 -4.24 -17.66
N VAL A 318 -13.97 -3.64 -17.11
CA VAL A 318 -13.92 -2.32 -16.49
C VAL A 318 -14.57 -2.40 -15.11
N GLY A 319 -13.99 -1.75 -14.14
CA GLY A 319 -14.54 -1.75 -12.79
C GLY A 319 -13.97 -0.68 -11.89
N LEU A 320 -14.54 -0.62 -10.69
CA LEU A 320 -14.17 0.29 -9.62
C LEU A 320 -13.60 -0.51 -8.46
N ASN A 321 -12.57 0.02 -7.84
CA ASN A 321 -12.00 -0.52 -6.61
C ASN A 321 -11.95 0.58 -5.56
N LEU A 322 -12.60 0.32 -4.44
CA LEU A 322 -12.65 1.19 -3.27
C LEU A 322 -11.87 0.50 -2.17
N SER A 323 -10.94 1.21 -1.53
CA SER A 323 -10.17 0.67 -0.42
C SER A 323 -10.10 1.69 0.70
N LEU A 324 -10.16 1.22 1.93
CA LEU A 324 -10.03 2.04 3.11
C LEU A 324 -9.21 1.33 4.19
N GLN A 325 -8.49 2.11 4.96
CA GLN A 325 -7.82 1.71 6.19
C GLN A 325 -8.27 2.66 7.30
N GLU A 326 -8.89 2.13 8.34
CA GLU A 326 -9.20 2.91 9.53
C GLU A 326 -7.93 3.42 10.21
N ARG A 327 -8.10 4.47 11.01
CA ARG A 327 -7.03 5.06 11.82
C ARG A 327 -6.41 4.00 12.73
N PRO A 328 -5.08 3.94 12.83
CA PRO A 328 -4.42 3.08 13.79
C PRO A 328 -4.46 3.66 15.19
N ASP A 329 -4.41 2.79 16.20
CA ASP A 329 -4.13 3.19 17.57
C ASP A 329 -2.62 3.14 17.82
N TRP A 330 -2.06 4.25 18.30
CA TRP A 330 -0.66 4.34 18.66
C TRP A 330 -0.51 4.44 20.19
N PHE A 331 0.46 3.72 20.71
CA PHE A 331 0.77 3.71 22.15
C PHE A 331 2.24 4.08 22.33
N ASP A 332 2.47 5.22 22.96
CA ASP A 332 3.80 5.68 23.36
C ASP A 332 4.31 4.80 24.50
N LEU A 333 5.41 4.10 24.29
CA LEU A 333 5.99 3.17 25.26
C LEU A 333 7.02 3.83 26.20
N ARG A 334 7.28 5.12 26.09
CA ARG A 334 8.15 5.86 26.99
C ARG A 334 7.58 5.91 28.39
N SER A 335 8.46 6.06 29.40
CA SER A 335 8.06 6.31 30.78
C SER A 335 7.35 7.67 30.94
N CYS A 336 6.55 7.81 31.98
CA CYS A 336 5.86 9.10 32.26
C CYS A 336 6.85 10.25 32.38
N ALA A 337 7.98 10.06 33.06
CA ALA A 337 9.02 11.09 33.20
C ALA A 337 9.66 11.51 31.87
N GLU A 338 9.85 10.58 30.92
CA GLU A 338 10.34 10.89 29.59
C GLU A 338 9.30 11.65 28.75
N LYS A 339 8.02 11.31 28.90
CA LYS A 339 6.91 12.03 28.22
C LYS A 339 6.77 13.47 28.73
N GLU A 340 6.92 13.68 30.02
CA GLU A 340 6.90 15.02 30.62
C GLU A 340 8.11 15.86 30.18
N LYS A 341 9.29 15.25 30.09
CA LYS A 341 10.52 15.93 29.66
C LYS A 341 10.51 16.30 28.17
N LEU A 342 10.02 15.42 27.32
CA LEU A 342 9.91 15.60 25.87
C LEU A 342 8.51 15.22 25.39
N PRO A 343 7.52 16.10 25.55
CA PRO A 343 6.18 15.85 25.06
C PRO A 343 6.18 15.76 23.53
N VAL A 344 5.32 14.94 22.97
CA VAL A 344 5.05 14.94 21.55
C VAL A 344 4.10 16.09 21.25
N VAL A 345 4.52 17.03 20.39
CA VAL A 345 3.79 18.23 20.04
C VAL A 345 3.45 18.22 18.57
N PHE A 346 2.16 18.20 18.29
CA PHE A 346 1.61 18.32 16.95
C PHE A 346 0.69 19.55 16.94
N SER A 347 1.29 20.73 16.94
CA SER A 347 0.55 21.99 17.01
C SER A 347 -0.15 22.29 15.69
N ASP A 348 -1.46 22.35 15.70
CA ASP A 348 -2.27 23.03 14.70
C ASP A 348 -3.19 24.04 15.39
N LYS A 349 -2.80 25.30 15.32
CA LYS A 349 -3.69 26.37 15.70
C LYS A 349 -4.77 26.67 14.64
N ASP A 350 -4.65 26.08 13.46
CA ASP A 350 -5.49 26.39 12.30
C ASP A 350 -6.52 25.31 11.96
N CYS A 351 -6.50 24.15 12.59
CA CYS A 351 -7.59 23.17 12.45
C CYS A 351 -8.64 23.40 13.53
N CYS A 352 -9.74 24.02 13.13
CA CYS A 352 -10.94 24.27 13.94
C CYS A 352 -11.71 22.98 14.30
N ILE A 353 -11.04 21.97 14.85
CA ILE A 353 -11.70 20.87 15.56
C ILE A 353 -11.29 21.02 17.02
N GLU A 354 -12.11 21.76 17.76
CA GLU A 354 -12.12 21.77 19.23
C GLU A 354 -12.55 20.38 19.74
N ASP A 355 -11.72 19.38 19.58
CA ASP A 355 -11.88 18.13 20.30
C ASP A 355 -11.03 18.22 21.57
N GLN A 356 -11.69 18.72 22.63
CA GLN A 356 -11.12 18.82 23.96
C GLN A 356 -10.80 17.42 24.48
N GLY A 357 -9.52 17.03 24.44
CA GLY A 357 -9.02 15.86 25.14
C GLY A 357 -8.16 14.86 24.40
N THR A 358 -8.02 14.95 23.09
CA THR A 358 -7.08 14.09 22.35
C THR A 358 -5.65 14.61 22.47
N SER A 359 -4.72 13.78 22.93
CA SER A 359 -3.30 14.15 22.97
C SER A 359 -2.76 14.35 21.56
N ASP A 360 -1.79 15.23 21.36
CA ASP A 360 -1.13 15.47 20.06
C ASP A 360 -0.54 14.18 19.45
N PHE A 361 -0.23 13.21 20.28
CA PHE A 361 0.21 11.89 19.88
C PHE A 361 -0.85 11.12 19.07
N HIS A 362 -2.12 11.16 19.48
CA HIS A 362 -3.22 10.54 18.75
C HIS A 362 -3.52 11.26 17.43
N ARG A 363 -3.37 12.57 17.37
CA ARG A 363 -3.56 13.34 16.14
C ARG A 363 -2.58 12.96 15.03
N ILE A 364 -1.35 12.57 15.37
CA ILE A 364 -0.39 12.05 14.39
C ILE A 364 -0.85 10.70 13.87
N ALA A 365 -1.39 9.83 14.73
CA ALA A 365 -1.94 8.55 14.34
C ALA A 365 -3.15 8.70 13.39
N ASP A 366 -3.96 9.75 13.57
CA ASP A 366 -5.10 10.04 12.72
C ASP A 366 -4.70 10.25 11.25
N LEU A 367 -3.51 10.76 10.98
CA LEU A 367 -2.98 10.92 9.62
C LEU A 367 -2.66 9.59 8.93
N ASP A 368 -2.62 8.46 9.65
CA ASP A 368 -2.33 7.14 9.07
C ASP A 368 -3.57 6.41 8.55
N GLY A 369 -4.78 6.89 8.84
CA GLY A 369 -6.00 6.43 8.15
C GLY A 369 -6.05 6.93 6.71
N TRP A 370 -6.56 6.12 5.78
CA TRP A 370 -6.65 6.53 4.37
C TRP A 370 -7.82 5.85 3.64
N LYS A 371 -8.28 6.48 2.56
CA LYS A 371 -9.27 5.95 1.61
C LYS A 371 -8.76 6.16 0.19
N SER A 372 -9.09 5.25 -0.71
CA SER A 372 -8.68 5.33 -2.12
C SER A 372 -9.73 4.77 -3.06
N ASP A 373 -9.93 5.47 -4.17
CA ASP A 373 -10.83 5.11 -5.25
C ASP A 373 -10.03 4.92 -6.55
N TYR A 374 -10.26 3.80 -7.23
CA TYR A 374 -9.61 3.47 -8.49
C TYR A 374 -10.62 3.01 -9.53
N LEU A 375 -10.47 3.54 -10.74
CA LEU A 375 -11.03 2.95 -11.95
C LEU A 375 -9.98 2.01 -12.53
N PHE A 376 -10.35 0.79 -12.87
CA PHE A 376 -9.45 -0.10 -13.60
C PHE A 376 -10.05 -0.53 -14.94
N VAL A 377 -9.16 -0.68 -15.91
CA VAL A 377 -9.47 -1.16 -17.25
C VAL A 377 -8.52 -2.32 -17.57
N ASN A 378 -9.08 -3.48 -17.89
CA ASN A 378 -8.32 -4.66 -18.27
C ASN A 378 -8.73 -5.08 -19.68
N VAL A 379 -7.75 -5.14 -20.57
CA VAL A 379 -7.92 -5.76 -21.89
C VAL A 379 -7.22 -7.11 -21.82
N PHE A 380 -7.89 -8.19 -22.18
CA PHE A 380 -7.33 -9.52 -22.08
C PHE A 380 -7.59 -10.34 -23.34
N TYR A 381 -6.71 -11.31 -23.59
CA TYR A 381 -6.83 -12.25 -24.68
C TYR A 381 -6.79 -13.69 -24.13
N ASP A 382 -7.90 -14.42 -24.29
CA ASP A 382 -8.07 -15.80 -23.87
C ASP A 382 -7.79 -16.76 -25.02
N PHE A 383 -6.62 -17.42 -24.99
CA PHE A 383 -6.26 -18.43 -25.97
C PHE A 383 -7.13 -19.69 -25.89
N GLY A 384 -7.81 -19.93 -24.76
CA GLY A 384 -8.75 -21.04 -24.63
C GLY A 384 -10.00 -20.91 -25.48
N LYS A 385 -10.40 -19.69 -25.81
CA LYS A 385 -11.53 -19.41 -26.72
C LYS A 385 -11.17 -19.66 -28.19
N THR A 386 -9.88 -19.53 -28.56
CA THR A 386 -9.42 -19.72 -29.95
C THR A 386 -8.83 -21.11 -30.21
N ALA A 387 -8.37 -21.82 -29.20
CA ALA A 387 -7.79 -23.14 -29.30
C ALA A 387 -8.27 -24.04 -28.15
N PRO A 388 -9.54 -24.49 -28.20
CA PRO A 388 -10.19 -25.23 -27.11
C PRO A 388 -9.51 -26.55 -26.77
N ASP A 389 -8.84 -27.17 -27.72
CA ASP A 389 -8.20 -28.50 -27.59
C ASP A 389 -6.85 -28.47 -26.85
N ARG A 390 -6.32 -27.30 -26.52
CA ARG A 390 -5.06 -27.18 -25.76
C ARG A 390 -5.24 -27.59 -24.31
N GLY A 391 -4.29 -28.35 -23.81
CA GLY A 391 -4.27 -28.82 -22.41
C GLY A 391 -4.16 -27.71 -21.39
N TYR A 392 -3.47 -26.60 -21.72
CA TYR A 392 -3.38 -25.37 -20.92
C TYR A 392 -3.94 -24.18 -21.72
N LYS A 393 -4.61 -23.29 -21.04
CA LYS A 393 -5.33 -22.15 -21.63
C LYS A 393 -4.78 -20.84 -21.05
N PRO A 394 -3.72 -20.25 -21.65
CA PRO A 394 -3.17 -19.00 -21.18
C PRO A 394 -4.12 -17.85 -21.50
N ILE A 395 -4.18 -16.90 -20.57
CA ILE A 395 -4.85 -15.61 -20.73
C ILE A 395 -3.79 -14.53 -20.55
N ILE A 396 -3.64 -13.64 -21.52
CA ILE A 396 -2.78 -12.47 -21.42
C ILE A 396 -3.66 -11.27 -21.09
N THR A 397 -3.29 -10.52 -20.06
CA THR A 397 -4.05 -9.37 -19.59
C THR A 397 -3.17 -8.14 -19.55
N PHE A 398 -3.61 -7.05 -20.16
CA PHE A 398 -3.09 -5.70 -19.93
C PHE A 398 -4.05 -4.98 -18.98
N SER A 399 -3.53 -4.42 -17.90
CA SER A 399 -4.33 -3.71 -16.90
C SER A 399 -3.80 -2.29 -16.70
N TRP A 400 -4.71 -1.34 -16.56
CA TRP A 400 -4.42 0.01 -16.15
C TRP A 400 -5.34 0.41 -15.02
N ASP A 401 -4.75 0.75 -13.87
CA ASP A 401 -5.45 1.24 -12.68
C ASP A 401 -5.18 2.73 -12.56
N ILE A 402 -6.27 3.49 -12.57
CA ILE A 402 -6.28 4.95 -12.63
C ILE A 402 -6.84 5.45 -11.29
N PRO A 403 -6.08 6.22 -10.50
CA PRO A 403 -6.63 6.86 -9.32
C PRO A 403 -7.73 7.83 -9.75
N TYR A 404 -8.88 7.72 -9.15
CA TYR A 404 -10.05 8.51 -9.49
C TYR A 404 -10.73 9.03 -8.22
N LEU A 405 -11.26 10.24 -8.26
CA LEU A 405 -12.00 10.84 -7.18
C LEU A 405 -13.50 10.60 -7.43
N PHE A 406 -14.05 9.51 -6.90
CA PHE A 406 -15.46 9.15 -7.13
C PHE A 406 -16.31 9.27 -5.85
N TRP A 407 -15.84 8.72 -4.73
CA TRP A 407 -16.57 8.78 -3.46
C TRP A 407 -15.81 9.46 -2.34
N ALA A 408 -14.58 9.10 -2.14
CA ALA A 408 -13.71 9.77 -1.19
C ALA A 408 -12.29 9.21 -1.28
N SER A 409 -11.34 9.95 -1.82
CA SER A 409 -9.92 9.65 -1.68
C SER A 409 -9.33 10.59 -0.65
N GLU A 410 -8.98 10.05 0.53
CA GLU A 410 -8.48 10.81 1.68
C GLU A 410 -7.13 10.24 2.15
N ASN A 411 -6.17 11.10 2.45
CA ASN A 411 -4.85 10.73 2.98
C ASN A 411 -4.15 9.62 2.17
N ASN A 412 -4.33 9.61 0.87
CA ASN A 412 -3.91 8.55 -0.04
C ASN A 412 -3.02 9.09 -1.14
N VAL A 413 -1.98 8.33 -1.49
CA VAL A 413 -1.08 8.65 -2.60
C VAL A 413 -1.74 8.28 -3.92
N ARG A 414 -1.72 9.21 -4.87
CA ARG A 414 -2.27 9.05 -6.22
C ARG A 414 -1.32 8.21 -7.07
N THR A 415 -1.56 6.91 -7.10
CA THR A 415 -0.68 5.94 -7.75
C THR A 415 -1.31 5.38 -9.02
N HIS A 416 -0.70 5.64 -10.17
CA HIS A 416 -1.05 4.98 -11.43
C HIS A 416 -0.31 3.66 -11.53
N ARG A 417 -1.03 2.59 -11.91
CA ARG A 417 -0.43 1.28 -12.17
C ARG A 417 -0.75 0.79 -13.56
N ILE A 418 0.26 0.31 -14.25
CA ILE A 418 0.12 -0.47 -15.48
C ILE A 418 0.70 -1.85 -15.22
N SER A 419 0.00 -2.90 -15.64
CA SER A 419 0.50 -4.27 -15.55
C SER A 419 0.20 -5.09 -16.79
N LEU A 420 1.08 -6.06 -17.06
CA LEU A 420 0.90 -7.07 -18.10
C LEU A 420 0.85 -8.43 -17.40
N GLY A 421 -0.28 -9.11 -17.46
CA GLY A 421 -0.49 -10.38 -16.79
C GLY A 421 -0.47 -11.56 -17.75
N ILE A 422 0.01 -12.69 -17.26
CA ILE A 422 -0.17 -13.99 -17.89
C ILE A 422 -0.80 -14.91 -16.85
N GLU A 423 -1.95 -15.48 -17.17
CA GLU A 423 -2.64 -16.46 -16.36
C GLU A 423 -2.71 -17.79 -17.11
N VAL A 424 -2.48 -18.88 -16.41
CA VAL A 424 -2.55 -20.25 -16.96
C VAL A 424 -3.40 -21.11 -16.04
N ASN A 425 -4.43 -21.75 -16.61
CA ASN A 425 -5.28 -22.73 -15.96
C ASN A 425 -4.88 -24.14 -16.39
N PHE A 426 -4.66 -25.07 -15.44
CA PHE A 426 -4.19 -26.43 -15.70
C PHE A 426 -4.74 -27.47 -14.72
#